data_54cfc0559a09bec14660e158c3a51880
#
_entry.id   54cfc0559a09bec14660e158c3a51880
#
_cell.length_a   1.000
_cell.length_b   1.000
_cell.length_c   1.000
_cell.angle_alpha   90.00
_cell.angle_beta   90.00
_cell.angle_gamma   90.00
#
_symmetry.space_group_name_H-M   'P 1'
#
loop_
_entity.id
_entity.type
_entity.pdbx_description
1 polymer ?
#
loop_
_entity_poly.entity_id
_entity_poly.type
_entity_poly.pdbx_seq_one_letter_code
_entity_poly.pdbx_strand_id
1 'polypeptide(L)'
;MRVLLRLTLFILGACLLAGAASAQSFTPAQRAEIVQVIRDALKKDPSILRDAVAALQADETKQQAEAVLAQGDKLITPADPVEGDPHAKVTIVEFFDVRCPYCRKLEPDMAKLLAREHDVRIVYKDLPILGPASILASRALLAAQKQGGYLKLRPLLMQAPPDITEDTIKHAAEDAGLDWPRLKQDMNDPSVQTRMNANLALARDAGIDGTPALVIGKQFIAGAVDLTDLEKDVAQARSE
;
A
#
# COMPACT_ATOMS: atom_id res chain seq x y z
N MET A 1 4.48 -68.48 45.53
CA MET A 1 5.09 -67.69 44.44
C MET A 1 4.18 -67.47 43.20
N ARG A 2 3.04 -68.10 43.06
CA ARG A 2 2.11 -67.92 41.91
C ARG A 2 0.91 -67.01 42.20
N VAL A 3 0.62 -66.67 43.44
CA VAL A 3 -0.54 -65.86 43.85
C VAL A 3 -0.17 -64.36 43.88
N LEU A 4 1.07 -64.04 44.20
CA LEU A 4 1.55 -62.61 44.21
C LEU A 4 1.71 -62.04 42.80
N LEU A 5 1.91 -62.83 41.76
CA LEU A 5 2.08 -62.33 40.37
C LEU A 5 0.75 -62.00 39.69
N ARG A 6 -0.38 -62.46 40.20
CA ARG A 6 -1.71 -62.14 39.64
C ARG A 6 -2.32 -60.86 40.20
N LEU A 7 -1.88 -60.44 41.38
CA LEU A 7 -2.39 -59.17 41.97
C LEU A 7 -1.72 -57.93 41.42
N THR A 8 -0.46 -58.00 40.95
CA THR A 8 0.26 -56.87 40.34
C THR A 8 -0.17 -56.55 38.90
N LEU A 9 -0.75 -57.57 38.19
CA LEU A 9 -1.26 -57.34 36.83
C LEU A 9 -2.62 -56.61 36.78
N PHE A 10 -3.38 -56.70 37.88
CA PHE A 10 -4.72 -56.06 37.96
C PHE A 10 -4.64 -54.59 38.36
N ILE A 11 -3.56 -54.13 39.00
CA ILE A 11 -3.37 -52.75 39.43
C ILE A 11 -2.76 -51.91 38.28
N LEU A 12 -2.00 -52.52 37.34
CA LEU A 12 -1.44 -51.82 36.19
C LEU A 12 -2.44 -51.55 35.06
N GLY A 13 -3.57 -52.32 35.02
CA GLY A 13 -4.64 -52.15 34.03
C GLY A 13 -5.63 -51.01 34.34
N ALA A 14 -5.69 -50.52 35.60
CA ALA A 14 -6.66 -49.52 36.04
C ALA A 14 -6.18 -48.06 35.85
N CYS A 15 -4.88 -47.83 35.57
CA CYS A 15 -4.33 -46.50 35.41
C CYS A 15 -4.30 -45.98 33.96
N LEU A 16 -4.70 -46.76 32.97
CA LEU A 16 -4.67 -46.35 31.52
C LEU A 16 -6.01 -45.84 30.98
N LEU A 17 -7.02 -45.66 31.83
CA LEU A 17 -8.35 -45.15 31.45
C LEU A 17 -8.61 -43.69 31.88
N ALA A 18 -7.61 -43.01 32.39
CA ALA A 18 -7.74 -41.59 32.75
C ALA A 18 -7.15 -40.72 31.67
N GLY A 19 -7.99 -40.16 30.81
CA GLY A 19 -7.60 -38.94 30.09
C GLY A 19 -7.86 -38.81 28.61
N ALA A 20 -8.95 -39.35 28.09
CA ALA A 20 -9.56 -38.72 26.95
C ALA A 20 -10.40 -37.53 27.46
N ALA A 21 -9.78 -36.40 27.68
CA ALA A 21 -10.50 -35.14 27.83
C ALA A 21 -11.19 -34.88 26.48
N SER A 22 -12.39 -35.43 26.31
CA SER A 22 -13.28 -35.05 25.21
C SER A 22 -13.49 -33.57 25.34
N ALA A 23 -13.05 -32.78 24.35
CA ALA A 23 -13.42 -31.37 24.22
C ALA A 23 -14.94 -31.32 24.32
N GLN A 24 -15.46 -30.88 25.47
CA GLN A 24 -16.91 -30.82 25.70
C GLN A 24 -17.46 -29.81 24.72
N SER A 25 -18.10 -30.29 23.66
CA SER A 25 -18.82 -29.42 22.76
C SER A 25 -20.01 -28.81 23.51
N PHE A 26 -20.10 -27.46 23.51
CA PHE A 26 -21.24 -26.78 24.13
C PHE A 26 -22.56 -27.34 23.63
N THR A 27 -23.50 -27.56 24.55
CA THR A 27 -24.88 -27.92 24.20
C THR A 27 -25.56 -26.77 23.39
N PRO A 28 -26.62 -27.07 22.65
CA PRO A 28 -27.36 -26.00 21.95
C PRO A 28 -27.85 -24.88 22.87
N ALA A 29 -28.25 -25.18 24.08
CA ALA A 29 -28.67 -24.21 25.09
C ALA A 29 -27.50 -23.30 25.54
N GLN A 30 -26.35 -23.89 25.86
CA GLN A 30 -25.14 -23.15 26.22
C GLN A 30 -24.65 -22.23 25.09
N ARG A 31 -24.72 -22.71 23.83
CA ARG A 31 -24.38 -21.84 22.66
C ARG A 31 -25.34 -20.66 22.55
N ALA A 32 -26.64 -20.85 22.74
CA ALA A 32 -27.62 -19.77 22.71
C ALA A 32 -27.36 -18.74 23.81
N GLU A 33 -27.02 -19.18 25.01
CA GLU A 33 -26.70 -18.33 26.16
C GLU A 33 -25.41 -17.51 25.89
N ILE A 34 -24.34 -18.15 25.40
CA ILE A 34 -23.09 -17.46 25.00
C ILE A 34 -23.37 -16.36 23.94
N VAL A 35 -24.15 -16.67 22.91
CA VAL A 35 -24.53 -15.69 21.90
C VAL A 35 -25.31 -14.52 22.49
N GLN A 36 -26.21 -14.80 23.47
CA GLN A 36 -26.94 -13.72 24.13
C GLN A 36 -26.02 -12.86 25.00
N VAL A 37 -25.10 -13.44 25.75
CA VAL A 37 -24.10 -12.72 26.56
C VAL A 37 -23.24 -11.81 25.65
N ILE A 38 -22.74 -12.33 24.52
CA ILE A 38 -21.97 -11.54 23.55
C ILE A 38 -22.81 -10.37 23.01
N ARG A 39 -24.06 -10.64 22.61
CA ARG A 39 -24.97 -9.62 22.10
C ARG A 39 -25.22 -8.50 23.11
N ASP A 40 -25.46 -8.86 24.37
CA ASP A 40 -25.73 -7.91 25.43
C ASP A 40 -24.46 -7.12 25.80
N ALA A 41 -23.29 -7.76 25.81
CA ALA A 41 -22.00 -7.09 26.00
C ALA A 41 -21.72 -6.03 24.92
N LEU A 42 -21.87 -6.41 23.64
CA LEU A 42 -21.65 -5.51 22.51
C LEU A 42 -22.67 -4.34 22.45
N LYS A 43 -23.92 -4.59 22.90
CA LYS A 43 -24.91 -3.51 23.01
C LYS A 43 -24.63 -2.55 24.18
N LYS A 44 -24.15 -3.09 25.29
CA LYS A 44 -23.85 -2.31 26.51
C LYS A 44 -22.57 -1.49 26.33
N ASP A 45 -21.58 -2.06 25.64
CA ASP A 45 -20.29 -1.44 25.39
C ASP A 45 -19.84 -1.68 23.94
N PRO A 46 -20.28 -0.82 22.99
CA PRO A 46 -19.84 -0.88 21.59
C PRO A 46 -18.35 -0.63 21.38
N SER A 47 -17.60 -0.17 22.40
CA SER A 47 -16.15 0.05 22.29
C SER A 47 -15.41 -1.26 22.05
N ILE A 48 -15.89 -2.37 22.59
CA ILE A 48 -15.31 -3.70 22.39
C ILE A 48 -15.12 -4.03 20.89
N LEU A 49 -16.15 -3.76 20.09
CA LEU A 49 -16.07 -3.99 18.63
C LEU A 49 -15.15 -2.97 17.97
N ARG A 50 -15.22 -1.70 18.37
CA ARG A 50 -14.37 -0.63 17.84
C ARG A 50 -12.89 -0.92 18.10
N ASP A 51 -12.55 -1.32 19.32
CA ASP A 51 -11.17 -1.64 19.71
C ASP A 51 -10.65 -2.86 18.97
N ALA A 52 -11.50 -3.89 18.79
CA ALA A 52 -11.15 -5.07 17.99
C ALA A 52 -10.90 -4.72 16.50
N VAL A 53 -11.75 -3.86 15.91
CA VAL A 53 -11.56 -3.39 14.53
C VAL A 53 -10.30 -2.54 14.41
N ALA A 54 -10.05 -1.62 15.36
CA ALA A 54 -8.84 -0.81 15.36
C ALA A 54 -7.57 -1.67 15.48
N ALA A 55 -7.57 -2.69 16.33
CA ALA A 55 -6.45 -3.62 16.48
C ALA A 55 -6.20 -4.41 15.18
N LEU A 56 -7.25 -4.89 14.52
CA LEU A 56 -7.15 -5.58 13.24
C LEU A 56 -6.58 -4.65 12.14
N GLN A 57 -7.10 -3.43 12.03
CA GLN A 57 -6.59 -2.45 11.07
C GLN A 57 -5.12 -2.08 11.30
N ALA A 58 -4.71 -1.95 12.58
CA ALA A 58 -3.31 -1.70 12.92
C ALA A 58 -2.40 -2.87 12.52
N ASP A 59 -2.85 -4.12 12.71
CA ASP A 59 -2.10 -5.30 12.30
C ASP A 59 -2.01 -5.40 10.77
N GLU A 60 -3.11 -5.18 10.05
CA GLU A 60 -3.13 -5.14 8.57
C GLU A 60 -2.19 -4.06 8.03
N THR A 61 -2.21 -2.85 8.60
CA THR A 61 -1.30 -1.75 8.21
C THR A 61 0.16 -2.12 8.44
N LYS A 62 0.47 -2.78 9.56
CA LYS A 62 1.82 -3.25 9.86
C LYS A 62 2.27 -4.33 8.87
N GLN A 63 1.45 -5.33 8.61
CA GLN A 63 1.75 -6.38 7.63
C GLN A 63 1.96 -5.79 6.23
N GLN A 64 1.16 -4.81 5.85
CA GLN A 64 1.31 -4.10 4.59
C GLN A 64 2.64 -3.33 4.52
N ALA A 65 3.01 -2.60 5.57
CA ALA A 65 4.29 -1.91 5.64
C ALA A 65 5.46 -2.90 5.51
N GLU A 66 5.41 -4.03 6.21
CA GLU A 66 6.42 -5.10 6.13
C GLU A 66 6.51 -5.67 4.70
N ALA A 67 5.38 -5.93 4.03
CA ALA A 67 5.35 -6.42 2.65
C ALA A 67 5.94 -5.43 1.65
N VAL A 68 5.67 -4.13 1.83
CA VAL A 68 6.24 -3.05 1.00
C VAL A 68 7.75 -2.95 1.22
N LEU A 69 8.21 -2.91 2.47
CA LEU A 69 9.63 -2.79 2.79
C LEU A 69 10.44 -4.03 2.36
N ALA A 70 9.82 -5.20 2.34
CA ALA A 70 10.43 -6.43 1.83
C ALA A 70 10.78 -6.37 0.34
N GLN A 71 10.23 -5.40 -0.43
CA GLN A 71 10.60 -5.20 -1.83
C GLN A 71 12.03 -4.64 -1.99
N GLY A 72 12.62 -4.07 -0.92
CA GLY A 72 14.02 -3.63 -0.91
C GLY A 72 14.35 -2.68 -2.06
N ASP A 73 15.44 -2.99 -2.78
CA ASP A 73 15.95 -2.16 -3.88
C ASP A 73 14.97 -1.99 -5.06
N LYS A 74 13.92 -2.81 -5.16
CA LYS A 74 12.89 -2.64 -6.19
C LYS A 74 11.99 -1.43 -5.92
N LEU A 75 11.88 -1.03 -4.65
CA LEU A 75 11.04 0.10 -4.25
C LEU A 75 11.56 1.42 -4.81
N ILE A 76 12.88 1.58 -4.87
CA ILE A 76 13.53 2.76 -5.43
C ILE A 76 14.64 2.30 -6.37
N THR A 77 14.54 2.68 -7.64
CA THR A 77 15.53 2.35 -8.66
C THR A 77 16.11 3.63 -9.29
N PRO A 78 17.33 3.58 -9.85
CA PRO A 78 17.91 4.75 -10.54
C PRO A 78 17.09 5.25 -11.73
N ALA A 79 16.18 4.42 -12.23
CA ALA A 79 15.32 4.75 -13.34
C ALA A 79 14.05 5.51 -12.91
N ASP A 80 13.72 5.59 -11.64
CA ASP A 80 12.50 6.25 -11.18
C ASP A 80 12.59 7.78 -11.29
N PRO A 81 11.47 8.46 -11.60
CA PRO A 81 11.42 9.92 -11.53
C PRO A 81 11.53 10.38 -10.07
N VAL A 82 12.38 11.37 -9.84
CA VAL A 82 12.61 11.93 -8.52
C VAL A 82 12.37 13.43 -8.56
N GLU A 83 11.59 13.93 -7.63
CA GLU A 83 11.38 15.37 -7.38
C GLU A 83 11.96 15.74 -6.02
N GLY A 84 12.61 16.91 -5.93
CA GLY A 84 13.35 17.35 -4.75
C GLY A 84 14.84 17.08 -4.85
N ASP A 85 15.57 17.19 -3.73
CA ASP A 85 17.01 16.93 -3.67
C ASP A 85 17.29 15.42 -3.79
N PRO A 86 18.05 14.96 -4.79
CA PRO A 86 18.38 13.53 -4.92
C PRO A 86 19.14 12.97 -3.71
N HIS A 87 19.73 13.81 -2.88
CA HIS A 87 20.45 13.44 -1.65
C HIS A 87 19.64 13.69 -0.37
N ALA A 88 18.34 13.98 -0.50
CA ALA A 88 17.43 14.20 0.63
C ALA A 88 17.46 13.04 1.62
N LYS A 89 17.37 13.35 2.92
CA LYS A 89 17.39 12.36 4.00
C LYS A 89 16.14 11.50 4.03
N VAL A 90 14.98 12.10 3.74
CA VAL A 90 13.71 11.42 3.73
C VAL A 90 13.25 11.22 2.28
N THR A 91 12.90 9.98 1.96
CA THR A 91 12.31 9.64 0.67
C THR A 91 10.86 9.24 0.87
N ILE A 92 9.98 9.86 0.10
CA ILE A 92 8.59 9.46 -0.07
C ILE A 92 8.50 8.71 -1.39
N VAL A 93 8.02 7.47 -1.37
CA VAL A 93 7.67 6.76 -2.61
C VAL A 93 6.16 6.86 -2.78
N GLU A 94 5.71 7.48 -3.87
CA GLU A 94 4.29 7.63 -4.19
C GLU A 94 3.91 6.69 -5.33
N PHE A 95 3.02 5.74 -5.04
CA PHE A 95 2.29 4.99 -6.07
C PHE A 95 1.02 5.75 -6.42
N PHE A 96 0.91 6.18 -7.67
CA PHE A 96 -0.18 7.07 -8.07
C PHE A 96 -0.78 6.70 -9.43
N ASP A 97 -2.01 7.13 -9.64
CA ASP A 97 -2.69 7.12 -10.93
C ASP A 97 -3.12 8.55 -11.28
N VAL A 98 -2.77 9.01 -12.48
CA VAL A 98 -3.09 10.37 -12.97
C VAL A 98 -4.59 10.67 -12.90
N ARG A 99 -5.45 9.66 -13.07
CA ARG A 99 -6.91 9.83 -13.02
C ARG A 99 -7.50 9.74 -11.62
N CYS A 100 -6.72 9.29 -10.63
CA CYS A 100 -7.21 9.11 -9.28
C CYS A 100 -7.53 10.47 -8.63
N PRO A 101 -8.78 10.71 -8.19
CA PRO A 101 -9.16 11.99 -7.59
C PRO A 101 -8.42 12.25 -6.27
N TYR A 102 -8.07 11.21 -5.52
CA TYR A 102 -7.31 11.32 -4.28
C TYR A 102 -5.84 11.64 -4.52
N CYS A 103 -5.21 11.12 -5.59
CA CYS A 103 -3.86 11.53 -6.00
C CYS A 103 -3.86 13.01 -6.38
N ARG A 104 -4.84 13.45 -7.17
CA ARG A 104 -5.00 14.87 -7.55
C ARG A 104 -5.23 15.78 -6.34
N LYS A 105 -5.97 15.31 -5.35
CA LYS A 105 -6.17 16.04 -4.08
C LYS A 105 -4.89 16.15 -3.26
N LEU A 106 -4.05 15.14 -3.27
CA LEU A 106 -2.78 15.08 -2.54
C LEU A 106 -1.71 15.99 -3.14
N GLU A 107 -1.72 16.18 -4.47
CA GLU A 107 -0.70 16.91 -5.24
C GLU A 107 -0.33 18.30 -4.66
N PRO A 108 -1.30 19.20 -4.34
CA PRO A 108 -0.96 20.49 -3.77
C PRO A 108 -0.25 20.41 -2.40
N ASP A 109 -0.54 19.40 -1.61
CA ASP A 109 0.05 19.24 -0.28
C ASP A 109 1.45 18.63 -0.38
N MET A 110 1.69 17.72 -1.31
CA MET A 110 3.04 17.25 -1.66
C MET A 110 3.94 18.39 -2.16
N ALA A 111 3.42 19.26 -3.04
CA ALA A 111 4.15 20.44 -3.51
C ALA A 111 4.50 21.42 -2.37
N LYS A 112 3.57 21.67 -1.43
CA LYS A 112 3.83 22.50 -0.25
C LYS A 112 4.86 21.85 0.67
N LEU A 113 4.80 20.53 0.86
CA LEU A 113 5.78 19.78 1.65
C LEU A 113 7.19 19.98 1.08
N LEU A 114 7.39 19.74 -0.22
CA LEU A 114 8.70 19.93 -0.88
C LEU A 114 9.20 21.37 -0.81
N ALA A 115 8.28 22.37 -0.86
CA ALA A 115 8.66 23.77 -0.74
C ALA A 115 9.15 24.14 0.66
N ARG A 116 8.71 23.42 1.70
CA ARG A 116 9.07 23.66 3.12
C ARG A 116 10.24 22.80 3.59
N GLU A 117 10.30 21.56 3.10
CA GLU A 117 11.17 20.50 3.61
C GLU A 117 12.24 20.16 2.56
N HIS A 118 13.37 20.85 2.60
CA HIS A 118 14.46 20.70 1.62
C HIS A 118 15.24 19.38 1.76
N ASP A 119 15.02 18.62 2.83
CA ASP A 119 15.61 17.30 3.06
C ASP A 119 14.65 16.14 2.72
N VAL A 120 13.58 16.44 1.96
CA VAL A 120 12.59 15.48 1.44
C VAL A 120 12.71 15.40 -0.08
N ARG A 121 12.58 14.19 -0.60
CA ARG A 121 12.38 13.92 -2.03
C ARG A 121 11.21 12.97 -2.25
N ILE A 122 10.59 13.05 -3.42
CA ILE A 122 9.51 12.15 -3.83
C ILE A 122 10.00 11.30 -5.01
N VAL A 123 9.80 10.00 -4.91
CA VAL A 123 10.01 9.01 -5.98
C VAL A 123 8.65 8.58 -6.50
N TYR A 124 8.40 8.75 -7.79
CA TYR A 124 7.10 8.45 -8.39
C TYR A 124 7.06 7.04 -9.00
N LYS A 125 6.00 6.31 -8.68
CA LYS A 125 5.66 5.00 -9.23
C LYS A 125 4.30 5.07 -9.92
N ASP A 126 4.31 5.15 -11.23
CA ASP A 126 3.08 5.10 -12.03
C ASP A 126 2.36 3.77 -11.78
N LEU A 127 1.13 3.83 -11.29
CA LEU A 127 0.26 2.68 -11.04
C LEU A 127 -1.09 2.88 -11.73
N PRO A 128 -1.18 2.66 -13.06
CA PRO A 128 -2.36 2.95 -13.86
C PRO A 128 -3.43 1.86 -13.72
N ILE A 129 -4.20 1.90 -12.63
CA ILE A 129 -5.22 0.90 -12.28
C ILE A 129 -6.65 1.33 -12.62
N LEU A 130 -6.88 2.58 -13.05
CA LEU A 130 -8.22 3.12 -13.31
C LEU A 130 -8.62 3.06 -14.80
N GLY A 131 -8.05 2.10 -15.55
CA GLY A 131 -8.47 1.79 -16.90
C GLY A 131 -7.61 2.37 -18.02
N PRO A 132 -8.09 2.30 -19.29
CA PRO A 132 -7.27 2.60 -20.48
C PRO A 132 -6.67 4.00 -20.51
N ALA A 133 -7.40 5.02 -20.05
CA ALA A 133 -6.91 6.40 -20.01
C ALA A 133 -5.77 6.57 -19.00
N SER A 134 -5.77 5.84 -17.87
CA SER A 134 -4.65 5.81 -16.93
C SER A 134 -3.41 5.18 -17.56
N ILE A 135 -3.59 4.06 -18.28
CA ILE A 135 -2.52 3.38 -19.01
C ILE A 135 -1.90 4.32 -20.05
N LEU A 136 -2.74 5.04 -20.80
CA LEU A 136 -2.29 5.98 -21.81
C LEU A 136 -1.48 7.13 -21.19
N ALA A 137 -1.97 7.70 -20.08
CA ALA A 137 -1.28 8.76 -19.35
C ALA A 137 0.06 8.31 -18.76
N SER A 138 0.09 7.12 -18.13
CA SER A 138 1.32 6.55 -17.57
C SER A 138 2.38 6.30 -18.65
N ARG A 139 1.96 5.78 -19.82
CA ARG A 139 2.87 5.64 -20.98
C ARG A 139 3.46 6.98 -21.40
N ALA A 140 2.66 8.03 -21.43
CA ALA A 140 3.14 9.36 -21.79
C ALA A 140 4.15 9.89 -20.76
N LEU A 141 3.89 9.74 -19.46
CA LEU A 141 4.80 10.16 -18.40
C LEU A 141 6.14 9.41 -18.47
N LEU A 142 6.10 8.08 -18.56
CA LEU A 142 7.30 7.25 -18.66
C LEU A 142 8.09 7.52 -19.95
N ALA A 143 7.42 7.82 -21.06
CA ALA A 143 8.05 8.24 -22.30
C ALA A 143 8.67 9.63 -22.19
N ALA A 144 7.97 10.58 -21.52
CA ALA A 144 8.46 11.95 -21.31
C ALA A 144 9.78 11.97 -20.52
N GLN A 145 10.04 10.98 -19.67
CA GLN A 145 11.29 10.85 -18.95
C GLN A 145 12.51 10.74 -19.88
N LYS A 146 12.36 10.12 -21.07
CA LYS A 146 13.43 10.03 -22.06
C LYS A 146 13.84 11.40 -22.63
N GLN A 147 12.99 12.41 -22.45
CA GLN A 147 13.25 13.80 -22.80
C GLN A 147 13.53 14.69 -21.55
N GLY A 148 13.65 14.08 -20.35
CA GLY A 148 13.77 14.82 -19.09
C GLY A 148 12.51 15.61 -18.72
N GLY A 149 11.35 15.21 -19.25
CA GLY A 149 10.11 15.98 -19.14
C GLY A 149 9.06 15.38 -18.20
N TYR A 150 9.35 14.29 -17.49
CA TYR A 150 8.39 13.65 -16.60
C TYR A 150 7.78 14.62 -15.58
N LEU A 151 8.62 15.33 -14.83
CA LEU A 151 8.18 16.27 -13.80
C LEU A 151 7.48 17.53 -14.35
N LYS A 152 7.67 17.84 -15.64
CA LYS A 152 6.95 18.94 -16.31
C LYS A 152 5.58 18.49 -16.80
N LEU A 153 5.49 17.26 -17.33
CA LEU A 153 4.25 16.73 -17.90
C LEU A 153 3.28 16.25 -16.81
N ARG A 154 3.81 15.68 -15.71
CA ARG A 154 2.99 15.08 -14.63
C ARG A 154 1.95 16.07 -14.07
N PRO A 155 2.30 17.28 -13.58
CA PRO A 155 1.32 18.19 -13.01
C PRO A 155 0.28 18.65 -14.03
N LEU A 156 0.62 18.78 -15.31
CA LEU A 156 -0.32 19.14 -16.37
C LEU A 156 -1.37 18.03 -16.59
N LEU A 157 -0.93 16.77 -16.61
CA LEU A 157 -1.87 15.63 -16.70
C LEU A 157 -2.68 15.45 -15.42
N MET A 158 -2.12 15.72 -14.25
CA MET A 158 -2.84 15.68 -12.98
C MET A 158 -3.96 16.76 -12.91
N GLN A 159 -3.82 17.87 -13.62
CA GLN A 159 -4.84 18.93 -13.71
C GLN A 159 -5.79 18.76 -14.89
N ALA A 160 -5.48 17.92 -15.86
CA ALA A 160 -6.33 17.65 -17.03
C ALA A 160 -7.65 16.97 -16.63
N PRO A 161 -8.71 17.05 -17.46
CA PRO A 161 -9.90 16.25 -17.25
C PRO A 161 -9.57 14.76 -17.10
N PRO A 162 -10.31 14.00 -16.27
CA PRO A 162 -9.98 12.60 -15.99
C PRO A 162 -10.14 11.68 -17.23
N ASP A 163 -10.83 12.12 -18.24
CA ASP A 163 -10.97 11.41 -19.52
C ASP A 163 -9.81 11.79 -20.47
N ILE A 164 -8.62 11.26 -20.13
CA ILE A 164 -7.36 11.58 -20.83
C ILE A 164 -7.34 10.89 -22.19
N THR A 165 -7.19 11.70 -23.23
CA THR A 165 -7.05 11.29 -24.63
C THR A 165 -5.63 11.56 -25.15
N GLU A 166 -5.33 11.09 -26.38
CA GLU A 166 -4.08 11.44 -27.06
C GLU A 166 -3.95 12.96 -27.28
N ASP A 167 -5.07 13.63 -27.60
CA ASP A 167 -5.07 15.10 -27.77
C ASP A 167 -4.81 15.81 -26.45
N THR A 168 -5.37 15.35 -25.34
CA THR A 168 -5.05 15.87 -24.00
C THR A 168 -3.56 15.78 -23.71
N ILE A 169 -2.96 14.63 -24.01
CA ILE A 169 -1.52 14.40 -23.78
C ILE A 169 -0.68 15.28 -24.71
N LYS A 170 -1.08 15.42 -25.98
CA LYS A 170 -0.40 16.26 -26.94
C LYS A 170 -0.32 17.72 -26.45
N HIS A 171 -1.46 18.30 -26.08
CA HIS A 171 -1.49 19.68 -25.57
C HIS A 171 -0.63 19.82 -24.31
N ALA A 172 -0.76 18.90 -23.34
CA ALA A 172 0.06 18.94 -22.14
C ALA A 172 1.56 18.78 -22.44
N ALA A 173 1.94 17.97 -23.43
CA ALA A 173 3.33 17.79 -23.84
C ALA A 173 3.89 19.06 -24.50
N GLU A 174 3.10 19.71 -25.35
CA GLU A 174 3.45 20.99 -25.97
C GLU A 174 3.63 22.08 -24.91
N ASP A 175 2.72 22.16 -23.92
CA ASP A 175 2.80 23.09 -22.78
C ASP A 175 4.02 22.81 -21.89
N ALA A 176 4.40 21.53 -21.75
CA ALA A 176 5.61 21.10 -21.05
C ALA A 176 6.90 21.35 -21.83
N GLY A 177 6.81 21.83 -23.09
CA GLY A 177 7.96 22.06 -23.99
C GLY A 177 8.60 20.77 -24.50
N LEU A 178 7.82 19.68 -24.63
CA LEU A 178 8.28 18.40 -25.14
C LEU A 178 8.06 18.28 -26.65
N ASP A 179 8.93 17.51 -27.31
CA ASP A 179 8.76 17.11 -28.71
C ASP A 179 7.64 16.06 -28.79
N TRP A 180 6.45 16.48 -29.22
CA TRP A 180 5.29 15.62 -29.33
C TRP A 180 5.49 14.43 -30.30
N PRO A 181 5.98 14.60 -31.54
CA PRO A 181 6.26 13.50 -32.43
C PRO A 181 7.16 12.41 -31.80
N ARG A 182 8.21 12.84 -31.11
CA ARG A 182 9.12 11.95 -30.38
C ARG A 182 8.44 11.31 -29.19
N LEU A 183 7.68 12.05 -28.39
CA LEU A 183 6.93 11.53 -27.26
C LEU A 183 5.96 10.43 -27.70
N LYS A 184 5.21 10.67 -28.77
CA LYS A 184 4.26 9.72 -29.34
C LYS A 184 4.95 8.42 -29.81
N GLN A 185 6.13 8.52 -30.40
CA GLN A 185 6.94 7.37 -30.75
C GLN A 185 7.41 6.62 -29.51
N ASP A 186 7.97 7.34 -28.52
CA ASP A 186 8.51 6.79 -27.28
C ASP A 186 7.43 6.11 -26.42
N MET A 187 6.17 6.57 -26.45
CA MET A 187 5.04 5.92 -25.77
C MET A 187 4.81 4.48 -26.23
N ASN A 188 5.27 4.11 -27.43
CA ASN A 188 5.18 2.76 -27.97
C ASN A 188 6.47 1.95 -27.81
N ASP A 189 7.50 2.52 -27.17
CA ASP A 189 8.75 1.82 -26.91
C ASP A 189 8.53 0.68 -25.91
N PRO A 190 9.03 -0.54 -26.19
CA PRO A 190 8.91 -1.67 -25.27
C PRO A 190 9.46 -1.41 -23.86
N SER A 191 10.46 -0.53 -23.72
CA SER A 191 11.02 -0.16 -22.41
C SER A 191 10.00 0.56 -21.53
N VAL A 192 9.11 1.39 -22.10
CA VAL A 192 8.02 2.06 -21.40
C VAL A 192 7.02 1.04 -20.85
N GLN A 193 6.62 0.08 -21.70
CA GLN A 193 5.73 -1.00 -21.27
C GLN A 193 6.37 -1.87 -20.19
N THR A 194 7.63 -2.22 -20.35
CA THR A 194 8.38 -3.02 -19.35
C THR A 194 8.41 -2.32 -18.01
N ARG A 195 8.65 -1.02 -18.00
CA ARG A 195 8.71 -0.22 -16.78
C ARG A 195 7.36 -0.09 -16.09
N MET A 196 6.31 0.19 -16.84
CA MET A 196 4.95 0.22 -16.33
C MET A 196 4.56 -1.14 -15.71
N ASN A 197 4.89 -2.25 -16.39
CA ASN A 197 4.65 -3.60 -15.88
C ASN A 197 5.46 -3.90 -14.61
N ALA A 198 6.68 -3.38 -14.48
CA ALA A 198 7.49 -3.51 -13.28
C ALA A 198 6.85 -2.80 -12.08
N ASN A 199 6.31 -1.59 -12.26
CA ASN A 199 5.58 -0.88 -11.21
C ASN A 199 4.30 -1.62 -10.80
N LEU A 200 3.53 -2.14 -11.76
CA LEU A 200 2.34 -2.95 -11.50
C LEU A 200 2.68 -4.25 -10.74
N ALA A 201 3.78 -4.91 -11.12
CA ALA A 201 4.25 -6.11 -10.43
C ALA A 201 4.71 -5.78 -9.00
N LEU A 202 5.48 -4.71 -8.83
CA LEU A 202 5.93 -4.23 -7.53
C LEU A 202 4.75 -3.94 -6.59
N ALA A 203 3.75 -3.20 -7.08
CA ALA A 203 2.55 -2.89 -6.31
C ALA A 203 1.80 -4.17 -5.90
N ARG A 204 1.59 -5.11 -6.83
CA ARG A 204 0.96 -6.40 -6.53
C ARG A 204 1.73 -7.20 -5.50
N ASP A 205 3.07 -7.33 -5.67
CA ASP A 205 3.92 -8.12 -4.78
C ASP A 205 4.02 -7.49 -3.37
N ALA A 206 3.83 -6.16 -3.28
CA ALA A 206 3.72 -5.39 -2.05
C ALA A 206 2.29 -5.34 -1.49
N GLY A 207 1.29 -5.91 -2.17
CA GLY A 207 -0.12 -5.85 -1.76
C GLY A 207 -0.76 -4.46 -1.89
N ILE A 208 -0.20 -3.57 -2.73
CA ILE A 208 -0.75 -2.23 -3.00
C ILE A 208 -1.83 -2.35 -4.08
N ASP A 209 -3.08 -2.15 -3.71
CA ASP A 209 -4.26 -2.31 -4.58
C ASP A 209 -5.00 -1.00 -4.87
N GLY A 210 -4.55 0.12 -4.27
CA GLY A 210 -5.16 1.45 -4.43
C GLY A 210 -4.14 2.58 -4.58
N THR A 211 -4.65 3.75 -4.98
CA THR A 211 -3.87 4.99 -5.12
C THR A 211 -4.58 6.18 -4.47
N PRO A 212 -3.83 7.17 -3.93
CA PRO A 212 -2.39 7.10 -3.74
C PRO A 212 -2.00 6.09 -2.66
N ALA A 213 -0.78 5.54 -2.74
CA ALA A 213 -0.16 4.82 -1.64
C ALA A 213 1.24 5.40 -1.43
N LEU A 214 1.57 5.73 -0.19
CA LEU A 214 2.83 6.37 0.17
C LEU A 214 3.68 5.44 1.02
N VAL A 215 4.99 5.48 0.79
CA VAL A 215 5.98 4.87 1.68
C VAL A 215 6.91 5.99 2.16
N ILE A 216 6.93 6.25 3.47
CA ILE A 216 7.73 7.30 4.09
C ILE A 216 8.55 6.66 5.21
N GLY A 217 9.88 6.55 5.02
CA GLY A 217 10.72 5.76 5.93
C GLY A 217 10.24 4.30 5.98
N LYS A 218 9.84 3.83 7.16
CA LYS A 218 9.27 2.48 7.36
C LYS A 218 7.73 2.44 7.39
N GLN A 219 7.09 3.58 7.16
CA GLN A 219 5.64 3.69 7.21
C GLN A 219 5.02 3.45 5.84
N PHE A 220 3.92 2.70 5.81
CA PHE A 220 3.03 2.59 4.67
C PHE A 220 1.73 3.34 4.96
N ILE A 221 1.30 4.19 4.04
CA ILE A 221 0.10 5.02 4.15
C ILE A 221 -0.78 4.76 2.93
N ALA A 222 -1.94 4.17 3.17
CA ALA A 222 -2.94 3.94 2.14
C ALA A 222 -3.88 5.15 2.02
N GLY A 223 -3.97 5.71 0.82
CA GLY A 223 -4.83 6.85 0.53
C GLY A 223 -4.16 8.21 0.72
N ALA A 224 -4.95 9.26 0.44
CA ALA A 224 -4.49 10.63 0.57
C ALA A 224 -4.57 11.10 2.02
N VAL A 225 -3.53 11.74 2.48
CA VAL A 225 -3.42 12.42 3.78
C VAL A 225 -3.25 13.92 3.57
N ASP A 226 -3.50 14.71 4.59
CA ASP A 226 -3.29 16.16 4.51
C ASP A 226 -1.84 16.55 4.80
N LEU A 227 -1.50 17.83 4.58
CA LEU A 227 -0.15 18.35 4.79
C LEU A 227 0.35 18.14 6.22
N THR A 228 -0.51 18.27 7.23
CA THR A 228 -0.13 18.12 8.64
C THR A 228 0.30 16.69 8.95
N ASP A 229 -0.44 15.71 8.43
CA ASP A 229 -0.08 14.30 8.56
C ASP A 229 1.20 13.98 7.78
N LEU A 230 1.38 14.51 6.56
CA LEU A 230 2.63 14.36 5.80
C LEU A 230 3.85 14.90 6.57
N GLU A 231 3.74 16.12 7.13
CA GLU A 231 4.81 16.74 7.93
C GLU A 231 5.15 15.89 9.17
N LYS A 232 4.14 15.30 9.82
CA LYS A 232 4.31 14.41 10.97
C LYS A 232 5.02 13.10 10.56
N ASP A 233 4.59 12.48 9.48
CA ASP A 233 5.16 11.21 9.01
C ASP A 233 6.60 11.40 8.53
N VAL A 234 6.92 12.53 7.87
CA VAL A 234 8.28 12.93 7.52
C VAL A 234 9.14 13.15 8.78
N ALA A 235 8.60 13.83 9.80
CA ALA A 235 9.32 14.04 11.06
C ALA A 235 9.62 12.71 11.76
N GLN A 236 8.70 11.76 11.73
CA GLN A 236 8.92 10.42 12.26
C GLN A 236 10.02 9.68 11.48
N ALA A 237 9.97 9.71 10.14
CA ALA A 237 10.96 9.05 9.29
C ALA A 237 12.39 9.59 9.48
N ARG A 238 12.54 10.87 9.88
CA ARG A 238 13.86 11.47 10.22
C ARG A 238 14.50 10.88 11.47
N SER A 239 13.70 10.30 12.34
CA SER A 239 14.15 9.73 13.64
C SER A 239 14.50 8.24 13.55
N GLU A 240 14.27 7.59 12.42
CA GLU A 240 14.53 6.17 12.16
C GLU A 240 15.95 5.92 11.65
#